data_33c2307ba7296e8597a87037b66d251b
#
_entry.id   33c2307ba7296e8597a87037b66d251b
#
_cell.length_a   1.000
_cell.length_b   1.000
_cell.length_c   1.000
_cell.angle_alpha   90.00
_cell.angle_beta   90.00
_cell.angle_gamma   90.00
#
_symmetry.space_group_name_H-M   'P 1'
#
loop_
_entity.id
_entity.type
_entity.pdbx_description
1 polymer ?
#
loop_
_entity_poly.entity_id
_entity_poly.type
_entity_poly.pdbx_seq_one_letter_code
_entity_poly.pdbx_strand_id
1 'polypeptide(L)'
;MILHYYGAQFLKVVHGDTTLAINPPKKEAKLDLPKFGANVAISSNSDDRYSGVSEMSFGETVPFEIENPGEFEVSSILIKGVSNEVETKKGKELNNVFAIEWEDMKIAVLGLSSRSLTDSAKDLVLGAHILVISLRDDITTPKEAAKVVTMIEPHIVIPVEYTKESLSAFLKEYGDDAKDTVEKLQVKRKEVESRDGDVIIIKS
;
A
#
# COMPACT_ATOMS: atom_id res chain seq x y z
N MET A 1 13.58 -8.35 -1.74
CA MET A 1 12.80 -7.19 -1.23
C MET A 1 12.20 -7.56 0.12
N ILE A 2 12.13 -6.62 1.06
CA ILE A 2 11.56 -6.84 2.40
C ILE A 2 10.53 -5.76 2.67
N LEU A 3 9.31 -6.16 3.07
CA LEU A 3 8.22 -5.27 3.43
C LEU A 3 7.96 -5.37 4.94
N HIS A 4 7.85 -4.20 5.60
CA HIS A 4 7.44 -4.05 6.99
C HIS A 4 6.17 -3.21 7.05
N TYR A 5 5.28 -3.52 7.96
CA TYR A 5 4.05 -2.78 8.22
C TYR A 5 4.09 -2.16 9.62
N TYR A 6 3.69 -0.90 9.74
CA TYR A 6 3.77 -0.13 11.00
C TYR A 6 2.41 0.45 11.44
N GLY A 7 1.33 -0.10 10.91
CA GLY A 7 -0.03 0.35 11.22
C GLY A 7 -0.56 1.39 10.24
N ALA A 8 -1.84 1.74 10.35
CA ALA A 8 -2.59 2.53 9.36
C ALA A 8 -2.34 1.98 7.94
N GLN A 9 -1.71 2.78 7.06
CA GLN A 9 -1.27 2.33 5.73
C GLN A 9 0.26 2.45 5.59
N PHE A 10 0.98 2.60 6.70
CA PHE A 10 2.41 2.83 6.67
C PHE A 10 3.19 1.54 6.45
N LEU A 11 3.84 1.45 5.29
CA LEU A 11 4.77 0.38 4.96
C LEU A 11 6.16 0.95 4.67
N LYS A 12 7.16 0.14 5.03
CA LYS A 12 8.56 0.32 4.63
C LYS A 12 8.92 -0.82 3.69
N VAL A 13 9.42 -0.49 2.50
CA VAL A 13 9.94 -1.46 1.54
C VAL A 13 11.43 -1.24 1.41
N VAL A 14 12.21 -2.31 1.54
CA VAL A 14 13.68 -2.27 1.48
C VAL A 14 14.20 -3.24 0.42
N HIS A 15 15.10 -2.77 -0.42
CA HIS A 15 15.91 -3.62 -1.30
C HIS A 15 17.34 -3.05 -1.38
N GLY A 16 18.36 -3.87 -1.05
CA GLY A 16 19.73 -3.39 -0.90
C GLY A 16 19.81 -2.25 0.10
N ASP A 17 20.44 -1.16 -0.32
CA ASP A 17 20.61 0.05 0.49
C ASP A 17 19.46 1.08 0.28
N THR A 18 18.47 0.76 -0.55
CA THR A 18 17.37 1.66 -0.87
C THR A 18 16.14 1.35 -0.03
N THR A 19 15.54 2.39 0.53
CA THR A 19 14.33 2.33 1.35
C THR A 19 13.24 3.22 0.74
N LEU A 20 12.06 2.65 0.54
CA LEU A 20 10.83 3.34 0.16
C LEU A 20 9.86 3.35 1.36
N ALA A 21 9.35 4.51 1.71
CA ALA A 21 8.26 4.69 2.67
C ALA A 21 6.93 4.93 1.92
N ILE A 22 5.91 4.17 2.27
CA ILE A 22 4.57 4.25 1.67
C ILE A 22 3.60 4.72 2.74
N ASN A 23 2.92 5.85 2.50
CA ASN A 23 1.92 6.43 3.38
C ASN A 23 2.40 6.61 4.84
N PRO A 24 3.58 7.21 5.07
CA PRO A 24 4.02 7.50 6.43
C PRO A 24 3.08 8.53 7.08
N PRO A 25 2.73 8.37 8.36
CA PRO A 25 1.94 9.37 9.07
C PRO A 25 2.78 10.57 9.50
N LYS A 26 2.14 11.73 9.62
CA LYS A 26 2.71 12.90 10.29
C LYS A 26 2.77 12.69 11.80
N LYS A 27 3.61 13.44 12.48
CA LYS A 27 3.71 13.45 13.95
C LYS A 27 2.38 13.78 14.64
N GLU A 28 1.58 14.64 14.02
CA GLU A 28 0.26 15.07 14.49
C GLU A 28 -0.74 13.92 14.58
N ALA A 29 -0.56 12.86 13.80
CA ALA A 29 -1.38 11.65 13.85
C ALA A 29 -1.18 10.84 15.14
N LYS A 30 -0.13 11.14 15.94
CA LYS A 30 0.17 10.51 17.22
C LYS A 30 0.30 8.98 17.15
N LEU A 31 0.78 8.49 16.03
CA LEU A 31 1.13 7.08 15.83
C LEU A 31 2.60 6.89 16.22
N ASP A 32 2.92 5.73 16.79
CA ASP A 32 4.32 5.39 17.12
C ASP A 32 5.08 5.08 15.83
N LEU A 33 6.02 5.95 15.48
CA LEU A 33 6.76 5.87 14.24
C LEU A 33 8.16 5.28 14.47
N PRO A 34 8.57 4.30 13.68
CA PRO A 34 9.94 3.86 13.68
C PRO A 34 10.85 4.96 13.11
N LYS A 35 12.01 5.16 13.73
CA LYS A 35 13.01 6.13 13.26
C LYS A 35 13.90 5.50 12.21
N PHE A 36 13.70 5.87 10.94
CA PHE A 36 14.60 5.52 9.84
C PHE A 36 14.52 6.57 8.75
N GLY A 37 15.56 6.68 7.91
CA GLY A 37 15.55 7.47 6.70
C GLY A 37 15.01 6.66 5.52
N ALA A 38 14.23 7.29 4.63
CA ALA A 38 13.85 6.73 3.36
C ALA A 38 14.49 7.49 2.21
N ASN A 39 14.85 6.80 1.13
CA ASN A 39 15.32 7.43 -0.11
C ASN A 39 14.17 8.03 -0.90
N VAL A 40 13.00 7.39 -0.82
CA VAL A 40 11.76 7.83 -1.46
C VAL A 40 10.63 7.69 -0.45
N ALA A 41 9.73 8.67 -0.41
CA ALA A 41 8.50 8.60 0.38
C ALA A 41 7.29 9.01 -0.47
N ILE A 42 6.24 8.20 -0.46
CA ILE A 42 5.02 8.46 -1.22
C ILE A 42 3.81 8.60 -0.29
N SER A 43 2.88 9.46 -0.66
CA SER A 43 1.61 9.66 0.02
C SER A 43 0.43 9.52 -0.92
N SER A 44 -0.52 8.64 -0.58
CA SER A 44 -1.74 8.44 -1.36
C SER A 44 -2.81 9.51 -1.10
N ASN A 45 -2.76 10.18 0.05
CA ASN A 45 -3.81 11.08 0.49
C ASN A 45 -3.25 12.17 1.42
N SER A 46 -3.91 13.30 1.52
CA SER A 46 -3.48 14.44 2.35
C SER A 46 -3.85 14.35 3.84
N ASP A 47 -4.56 13.32 4.28
CA ASP A 47 -4.85 13.10 5.71
C ASP A 47 -3.55 12.85 6.48
N ASP A 48 -3.43 13.41 7.68
CA ASP A 48 -2.21 13.35 8.52
C ASP A 48 -1.74 11.91 8.83
N ARG A 49 -2.64 10.93 8.72
CA ARG A 49 -2.29 9.52 8.91
C ARG A 49 -1.48 8.93 7.76
N TYR A 50 -1.37 9.62 6.61
CA TYR A 50 -0.74 9.09 5.39
C TYR A 50 0.22 10.06 4.70
N SER A 51 0.29 11.32 5.14
CA SER A 51 0.97 12.40 4.42
C SER A 51 2.24 12.94 5.11
N GLY A 52 2.90 12.11 5.91
CA GLY A 52 4.12 12.47 6.62
C GLY A 52 5.40 12.15 5.83
N VAL A 53 5.44 12.37 4.52
CA VAL A 53 6.60 12.04 3.68
C VAL A 53 7.88 12.73 4.16
N SER A 54 7.81 13.97 4.61
CA SER A 54 8.95 14.73 5.18
C SER A 54 9.46 14.17 6.51
N GLU A 55 8.63 13.42 7.25
CA GLU A 55 9.02 12.76 8.50
C GLU A 55 9.99 11.59 8.28
N MET A 56 10.17 11.18 7.03
CA MET A 56 11.07 10.09 6.66
C MET A 56 12.52 10.53 6.47
N SER A 57 12.86 11.73 6.92
CA SER A 57 14.25 12.22 7.02
C SER A 57 14.90 11.69 8.31
N PHE A 58 16.09 11.10 8.19
CA PHE A 58 16.86 10.62 9.35
C PHE A 58 18.36 10.64 9.06
N GLY A 59 19.15 11.26 9.93
CA GLY A 59 20.55 11.49 9.72
C GLY A 59 20.78 12.40 8.49
N GLU A 60 21.57 11.94 7.53
CA GLU A 60 21.84 12.64 6.27
C GLU A 60 20.86 12.22 5.16
N THR A 61 19.99 11.24 5.41
CA THR A 61 19.02 10.75 4.43
C THR A 61 17.79 11.65 4.43
N VAL A 62 17.50 12.25 3.28
CA VAL A 62 16.31 13.07 3.01
C VAL A 62 15.55 12.41 1.86
N PRO A 63 14.25 12.10 2.01
CA PRO A 63 13.49 11.43 0.97
C PRO A 63 13.24 12.31 -0.25
N PHE A 64 13.15 11.68 -1.43
CA PHE A 64 12.43 12.26 -2.54
C PHE A 64 10.93 12.07 -2.28
N GLU A 65 10.21 13.19 -2.12
CA GLU A 65 8.81 13.21 -1.68
C GLU A 65 7.86 13.19 -2.88
N ILE A 66 6.88 12.26 -2.87
CA ILE A 66 5.85 12.13 -3.90
C ILE A 66 4.49 12.18 -3.23
N GLU A 67 3.78 13.29 -3.40
CA GLU A 67 2.43 13.51 -2.85
C GLU A 67 1.36 13.70 -3.94
N ASN A 68 1.78 13.78 -5.21
CA ASN A 68 0.91 14.02 -6.34
C ASN A 68 0.99 12.89 -7.36
N PRO A 69 -0.07 12.71 -8.20
CA PRO A 69 -0.01 11.77 -9.31
C PRO A 69 1.04 12.21 -10.33
N GLY A 70 1.57 11.26 -11.08
CA GLY A 70 2.61 11.50 -12.09
C GLY A 70 3.46 10.26 -12.35
N GLU A 71 4.53 10.44 -13.10
CA GLU A 71 5.53 9.41 -13.36
C GLU A 71 6.89 9.89 -12.83
N PHE A 72 7.52 9.05 -12.01
CA PHE A 72 8.78 9.36 -11.34
C PHE A 72 9.73 8.18 -11.46
N GLU A 73 11.00 8.46 -11.69
CA GLU A 73 12.07 7.48 -11.65
C GLU A 73 13.15 7.97 -10.68
N VAL A 74 13.25 7.31 -9.54
CA VAL A 74 14.16 7.70 -8.46
C VAL A 74 14.79 6.45 -7.84
N SER A 75 16.11 6.42 -7.69
CA SER A 75 16.84 5.30 -7.05
C SER A 75 16.51 3.94 -7.69
N SER A 76 16.37 3.89 -9.01
CA SER A 76 15.96 2.70 -9.78
C SER A 76 14.55 2.19 -9.45
N ILE A 77 13.70 3.01 -8.86
CA ILE A 77 12.27 2.74 -8.64
C ILE A 77 11.48 3.58 -9.63
N LEU A 78 10.67 2.91 -10.47
CA LEU A 78 9.69 3.59 -11.32
C LEU A 78 8.35 3.65 -10.58
N ILE A 79 7.84 4.85 -10.37
CA ILE A 79 6.59 5.09 -9.64
C ILE A 79 5.63 5.84 -10.56
N LYS A 80 4.47 5.25 -10.79
CA LYS A 80 3.38 5.88 -11.53
C LYS A 80 2.19 6.07 -10.61
N GLY A 81 1.61 7.26 -10.64
CA GLY A 81 0.45 7.60 -9.83
C GLY A 81 -0.67 8.22 -10.65
N VAL A 82 -1.90 7.86 -10.34
CA VAL A 82 -3.11 8.50 -10.89
C VAL A 82 -4.07 8.87 -9.76
N SER A 83 -4.80 9.96 -9.93
CA SER A 83 -5.83 10.36 -8.98
C SER A 83 -7.06 9.47 -9.09
N ASN A 84 -7.62 9.11 -7.95
CA ASN A 84 -8.87 8.38 -7.81
C ASN A 84 -9.71 9.05 -6.70
N GLU A 85 -10.88 9.57 -7.05
CA GLU A 85 -11.78 10.21 -6.08
C GLU A 85 -12.45 9.14 -5.23
N VAL A 86 -12.44 9.31 -3.91
CA VAL A 86 -13.04 8.38 -2.96
C VAL A 86 -14.13 9.08 -2.16
N GLU A 87 -15.29 8.45 -2.05
CA GLU A 87 -16.38 8.94 -1.23
C GLU A 87 -16.19 8.49 0.23
N THR A 88 -16.06 9.44 1.13
CA THR A 88 -15.90 9.22 2.57
C THR A 88 -17.08 9.83 3.34
N LYS A 89 -17.16 9.61 4.64
CA LYS A 89 -18.15 10.28 5.51
C LYS A 89 -17.99 11.81 5.54
N LYS A 90 -16.84 12.33 5.16
CA LYS A 90 -16.55 13.76 5.09
C LYS A 90 -16.85 14.37 3.72
N GLY A 91 -17.26 13.54 2.75
CA GLY A 91 -17.48 13.91 1.36
C GLY A 91 -16.45 13.25 0.43
N LYS A 92 -16.29 13.82 -0.77
CA LYS A 92 -15.32 13.33 -1.75
C LYS A 92 -13.92 13.80 -1.38
N GLU A 93 -13.00 12.86 -1.31
CA GLU A 93 -11.58 13.09 -1.05
C GLU A 93 -10.73 12.63 -2.24
N LEU A 94 -9.69 13.39 -2.56
CA LEU A 94 -8.69 12.96 -3.54
C LEU A 94 -7.78 11.92 -2.89
N ASN A 95 -7.56 10.85 -3.63
CA ASN A 95 -6.64 9.79 -3.28
C ASN A 95 -5.82 9.42 -4.50
N ASN A 96 -4.55 9.17 -4.34
CA ASN A 96 -3.67 8.71 -5.40
C ASN A 96 -3.49 7.20 -5.29
N VAL A 97 -3.65 6.54 -6.43
CA VAL A 97 -3.33 5.13 -6.61
C VAL A 97 -1.96 5.06 -7.27
N PHE A 98 -1.05 4.28 -6.69
CA PHE A 98 0.31 4.13 -7.20
C PHE A 98 0.60 2.71 -7.67
N ALA A 99 1.32 2.59 -8.78
CA ALA A 99 2.05 1.40 -9.17
C ALA A 99 3.54 1.68 -9.03
N ILE A 100 4.24 0.82 -8.30
CA ILE A 100 5.67 0.92 -8.00
C ILE A 100 6.35 -0.28 -8.66
N GLU A 101 7.14 -0.02 -9.67
CA GLU A 101 7.94 -1.04 -10.34
C GLU A 101 9.36 -0.99 -9.81
N TRP A 102 9.76 -2.07 -9.15
CA TRP A 102 11.07 -2.19 -8.51
C TRP A 102 11.54 -3.64 -8.52
N GLU A 103 12.76 -3.90 -9.04
CA GLU A 103 13.33 -5.23 -9.16
C GLU A 103 12.41 -6.23 -9.88
N ASP A 104 11.89 -5.82 -11.02
CA ASP A 104 10.96 -6.58 -11.85
C ASP A 104 9.65 -6.98 -11.13
N MET A 105 9.34 -6.38 -10.00
CA MET A 105 8.07 -6.57 -9.28
C MET A 105 7.24 -5.29 -9.31
N LYS A 106 5.94 -5.46 -9.49
CA LYS A 106 4.94 -4.38 -9.46
C LYS A 106 4.18 -4.43 -8.14
N ILE A 107 4.31 -3.38 -7.35
CA ILE A 107 3.53 -3.20 -6.11
C ILE A 107 2.44 -2.17 -6.39
N ALA A 108 1.19 -2.54 -6.20
CA ALA A 108 0.04 -1.63 -6.29
C ALA A 108 -0.34 -1.13 -4.89
N VAL A 109 -0.50 0.18 -4.74
CA VAL A 109 -0.93 0.86 -3.52
C VAL A 109 -2.20 1.62 -3.80
N LEU A 110 -3.32 1.18 -3.24
CA LEU A 110 -4.63 1.76 -3.53
C LEU A 110 -4.96 2.97 -2.64
N GLY A 111 -4.24 3.16 -1.53
CA GLY A 111 -4.62 4.15 -0.53
C GLY A 111 -6.03 3.88 0.00
N LEU A 112 -6.92 4.86 -0.09
CA LEU A 112 -8.31 4.75 0.29
C LEU A 112 -9.23 4.13 -0.80
N SER A 113 -8.69 3.81 -1.99
CA SER A 113 -9.47 3.37 -3.15
C SER A 113 -9.83 1.87 -3.14
N SER A 114 -10.01 1.27 -1.97
CA SER A 114 -10.33 -0.16 -1.82
C SER A 114 -11.76 -0.54 -2.23
N ARG A 115 -12.62 0.44 -2.49
CA ARG A 115 -14.03 0.26 -2.86
C ARG A 115 -14.24 0.25 -4.36
N SER A 116 -13.60 1.21 -5.05
CA SER A 116 -13.76 1.38 -6.50
C SER A 116 -12.54 2.09 -7.09
N LEU A 117 -12.24 1.77 -8.33
CA LEU A 117 -11.17 2.38 -9.11
C LEU A 117 -11.73 3.00 -10.39
N THR A 118 -11.18 4.14 -10.79
CA THR A 118 -11.37 4.69 -12.15
C THR A 118 -10.72 3.76 -13.17
N ASP A 119 -11.05 3.89 -14.45
CA ASP A 119 -10.47 3.04 -15.48
C ASP A 119 -8.95 3.22 -15.58
N SER A 120 -8.46 4.46 -15.48
CA SER A 120 -7.01 4.73 -15.43
C SER A 120 -6.31 4.11 -14.21
N ALA A 121 -6.96 4.08 -13.04
CA ALA A 121 -6.41 3.44 -11.86
C ALA A 121 -6.42 1.90 -12.00
N LYS A 122 -7.46 1.32 -12.61
CA LYS A 122 -7.50 -0.12 -12.91
C LYS A 122 -6.37 -0.53 -13.85
N ASP A 123 -6.24 0.17 -14.99
CA ASP A 123 -5.20 -0.10 -15.99
C ASP A 123 -3.79 -0.01 -15.37
N LEU A 124 -3.59 0.95 -14.46
CA LEU A 124 -2.32 1.14 -13.76
C LEU A 124 -1.95 -0.05 -12.88
N VAL A 125 -2.91 -0.61 -12.14
CA VAL A 125 -2.63 -1.62 -11.09
C VAL A 125 -2.91 -3.05 -11.53
N LEU A 126 -3.54 -3.26 -12.69
CA LEU A 126 -3.83 -4.60 -13.22
C LEU A 126 -2.56 -5.45 -13.30
N GLY A 127 -2.65 -6.70 -12.86
CA GLY A 127 -1.53 -7.64 -12.86
C GLY A 127 -0.40 -7.25 -11.89
N ALA A 128 -0.72 -6.56 -10.79
CA ALA A 128 0.26 -6.28 -9.76
C ALA A 128 0.75 -7.58 -9.10
N HIS A 129 2.06 -7.67 -8.84
CA HIS A 129 2.61 -8.80 -8.11
C HIS A 129 2.20 -8.76 -6.64
N ILE A 130 2.19 -7.56 -6.05
CA ILE A 130 1.79 -7.33 -4.66
C ILE A 130 0.76 -6.20 -4.64
N LEU A 131 -0.37 -6.45 -3.99
CA LEU A 131 -1.43 -5.46 -3.79
C LEU A 131 -1.50 -5.07 -2.31
N VAL A 132 -1.36 -3.78 -2.02
CA VAL A 132 -1.65 -3.20 -0.70
C VAL A 132 -3.05 -2.62 -0.71
N ILE A 133 -3.93 -3.15 0.14
CA ILE A 133 -5.35 -2.78 0.19
C ILE A 133 -5.81 -2.44 1.60
N SER A 134 -6.43 -1.27 1.77
CA SER A 134 -7.04 -0.87 3.05
C SER A 134 -8.39 -1.55 3.26
N LEU A 135 -8.61 -2.11 4.45
CA LEU A 135 -9.89 -2.69 4.86
C LEU A 135 -10.60 -1.81 5.90
N ARG A 136 -10.48 -0.51 5.75
CA ARG A 136 -11.06 0.50 6.65
C ARG A 136 -12.58 0.53 6.52
N ASP A 137 -13.29 0.18 7.59
CA ASP A 137 -14.75 -0.06 7.63
C ASP A 137 -15.62 1.15 7.26
N ASP A 138 -15.10 2.38 7.43
CA ASP A 138 -15.85 3.59 7.10
C ASP A 138 -15.71 4.01 5.63
N ILE A 139 -14.91 3.28 4.84
CA ILE A 139 -14.64 3.56 3.43
C ILE A 139 -15.06 2.41 2.52
N THR A 140 -14.76 1.17 2.89
CA THR A 140 -15.02 0.00 2.06
C THR A 140 -15.71 -1.12 2.84
N THR A 141 -16.55 -1.89 2.16
CA THR A 141 -17.08 -3.12 2.71
C THR A 141 -16.17 -4.29 2.32
N PRO A 142 -16.13 -5.39 3.11
CA PRO A 142 -15.36 -6.59 2.77
C PRO A 142 -15.64 -7.13 1.36
N LYS A 143 -16.90 -7.09 0.93
CA LYS A 143 -17.33 -7.52 -0.40
C LYS A 143 -16.81 -6.62 -1.52
N GLU A 144 -16.78 -5.31 -1.30
CA GLU A 144 -16.21 -4.35 -2.27
C GLU A 144 -14.70 -4.55 -2.40
N ALA A 145 -13.98 -4.68 -1.26
CA ALA A 145 -12.56 -4.98 -1.26
C ALA A 145 -12.23 -6.29 -1.99
N ALA A 146 -12.97 -7.37 -1.71
CA ALA A 146 -12.78 -8.66 -2.39
C ALA A 146 -12.98 -8.55 -3.90
N LYS A 147 -13.97 -7.79 -4.37
CA LYS A 147 -14.18 -7.54 -5.81
C LYS A 147 -13.00 -6.81 -6.45
N VAL A 148 -12.44 -5.80 -5.76
CA VAL A 148 -11.28 -5.06 -6.26
C VAL A 148 -10.07 -5.97 -6.35
N VAL A 149 -9.82 -6.81 -5.35
CA VAL A 149 -8.73 -7.81 -5.40
C VAL A 149 -8.90 -8.78 -6.56
N THR A 150 -10.09 -9.36 -6.72
CA THR A 150 -10.39 -10.28 -7.83
C THR A 150 -10.22 -9.63 -9.20
N MET A 151 -10.52 -8.34 -9.33
CA MET A 151 -10.35 -7.61 -10.59
C MET A 151 -8.87 -7.34 -10.92
N ILE A 152 -8.03 -7.11 -9.92
CA ILE A 152 -6.60 -6.78 -10.11
C ILE A 152 -5.78 -8.05 -10.38
N GLU A 153 -6.22 -9.20 -9.85
CA GLU A 153 -5.55 -10.50 -9.96
C GLU A 153 -4.09 -10.46 -9.47
N PRO A 154 -3.82 -9.99 -8.24
CA PRO A 154 -2.47 -9.93 -7.71
C PRO A 154 -1.98 -11.32 -7.28
N HIS A 155 -0.66 -11.52 -7.23
CA HIS A 155 -0.09 -12.76 -6.67
C HIS A 155 -0.15 -12.77 -5.14
N ILE A 156 0.05 -11.61 -4.51
CA ILE A 156 0.00 -11.44 -3.04
C ILE A 156 -0.90 -10.24 -2.71
N VAL A 157 -1.73 -10.40 -1.69
CA VAL A 157 -2.57 -9.36 -1.11
C VAL A 157 -2.06 -9.04 0.30
N ILE A 158 -1.77 -7.76 0.57
CA ILE A 158 -1.40 -7.26 1.90
C ILE A 158 -2.52 -6.36 2.40
N PRO A 159 -3.40 -6.87 3.29
CA PRO A 159 -4.41 -6.04 3.92
C PRO A 159 -3.77 -5.10 4.96
N VAL A 160 -4.21 -3.86 4.97
CA VAL A 160 -3.80 -2.83 5.94
C VAL A 160 -5.02 -2.14 6.53
N GLU A 161 -4.84 -1.43 7.64
CA GLU A 161 -5.93 -0.66 8.29
C GLU A 161 -7.20 -1.48 8.61
N TYR A 162 -7.02 -2.69 9.07
CA TYR A 162 -8.12 -3.60 9.39
C TYR A 162 -8.38 -3.72 10.89
N THR A 163 -9.62 -4.02 11.24
CA THR A 163 -10.00 -4.63 12.52
C THR A 163 -10.01 -6.16 12.37
N LYS A 164 -10.07 -6.90 13.48
CA LYS A 164 -10.21 -8.37 13.42
C LYS A 164 -11.49 -8.77 12.66
N GLU A 165 -12.55 -8.00 12.85
CA GLU A 165 -13.85 -8.21 12.25
C GLU A 165 -13.81 -7.97 10.73
N SER A 166 -13.26 -6.81 10.29
CA SER A 166 -13.17 -6.50 8.86
C SER A 166 -12.25 -7.44 8.10
N LEU A 167 -11.13 -7.84 8.72
CA LEU A 167 -10.22 -8.82 8.14
C LEU A 167 -10.91 -10.19 7.97
N SER A 168 -11.55 -10.70 9.05
CA SER A 168 -12.27 -11.99 9.00
C SER A 168 -13.39 -11.98 7.95
N ALA A 169 -14.14 -10.90 7.87
CA ALA A 169 -15.19 -10.75 6.87
C ALA A 169 -14.63 -10.67 5.44
N PHE A 170 -13.51 -9.95 5.24
CA PHE A 170 -12.83 -9.89 3.94
C PHE A 170 -12.32 -11.25 3.50
N LEU A 171 -11.64 -12.00 4.37
CA LEU A 171 -11.13 -13.34 4.07
C LEU A 171 -12.26 -14.29 3.64
N LYS A 172 -13.40 -14.24 4.34
CA LYS A 172 -14.58 -15.02 3.99
C LYS A 172 -15.15 -14.67 2.62
N GLU A 173 -15.25 -13.37 2.29
CA GLU A 173 -15.77 -12.90 0.99
C GLU A 173 -14.80 -13.20 -0.16
N TYR A 174 -13.49 -13.11 0.09
CA TYR A 174 -12.45 -13.38 -0.88
C TYR A 174 -12.21 -14.89 -1.09
N GLY A 175 -12.50 -15.70 -0.08
CA GLY A 175 -12.33 -17.16 -0.14
C GLY A 175 -10.92 -17.62 0.21
N ASP A 176 -10.20 -16.88 1.04
CA ASP A 176 -8.88 -17.23 1.57
C ASP A 176 -8.92 -17.34 3.10
N ASP A 177 -8.05 -18.17 3.66
CA ASP A 177 -7.88 -18.39 5.11
C ASP A 177 -6.70 -17.59 5.70
N ALA A 178 -6.10 -16.69 4.93
CA ALA A 178 -4.85 -15.96 5.27
C ALA A 178 -3.78 -16.90 5.82
N LYS A 179 -3.18 -17.67 4.93
CA LYS A 179 -2.23 -18.74 5.24
C LYS A 179 -1.01 -18.29 6.05
N ASP A 180 -0.56 -17.07 5.83
CA ASP A 180 0.68 -16.56 6.40
C ASP A 180 0.44 -15.30 7.25
N THR A 181 0.87 -15.36 8.52
CA THR A 181 1.01 -14.18 9.38
C THR A 181 2.47 -14.04 9.76
N VAL A 182 3.11 -12.92 9.37
CA VAL A 182 4.54 -12.72 9.49
C VAL A 182 4.88 -11.38 10.15
N GLU A 183 6.06 -11.28 10.78
CA GLU A 183 6.56 -10.00 11.33
C GLU A 183 7.05 -9.05 10.22
N LYS A 184 7.54 -9.62 9.13
CA LYS A 184 7.94 -8.94 7.90
C LYS A 184 7.80 -9.90 6.73
N LEU A 185 7.47 -9.38 5.56
CA LEU A 185 7.38 -10.17 4.35
C LEU A 185 8.67 -10.02 3.55
N GLN A 186 9.40 -11.12 3.40
CA GLN A 186 10.57 -11.17 2.52
C GLN A 186 10.19 -11.95 1.27
N VAL A 187 10.40 -11.36 0.10
CA VAL A 187 10.02 -11.95 -1.18
C VAL A 187 11.10 -11.83 -2.23
N LYS A 188 11.12 -12.82 -3.11
CA LYS A 188 11.81 -12.80 -4.39
C LYS A 188 10.79 -12.97 -5.51
N ARG A 189 11.05 -12.41 -6.68
CA ARG A 189 10.12 -12.44 -7.82
C ARG A 189 9.55 -13.85 -8.08
N LYS A 190 10.39 -14.86 -8.21
CA LYS A 190 9.96 -16.25 -8.47
C LYS A 190 9.02 -16.81 -7.40
N GLU A 191 9.22 -16.42 -6.15
CA GLU A 191 8.36 -16.84 -5.03
C GLU A 191 6.99 -16.15 -5.11
N VAL A 192 6.97 -14.88 -5.51
CA VAL A 192 5.72 -14.12 -5.71
C VAL A 192 4.94 -14.68 -6.89
N GLU A 193 5.58 -14.91 -8.04
CA GLU A 193 4.93 -15.45 -9.24
C GLU A 193 4.38 -16.88 -9.06
N SER A 194 4.82 -17.62 -8.03
CA SER A 194 4.26 -18.94 -7.70
C SER A 194 3.00 -18.88 -6.84
N ARG A 195 2.58 -17.70 -6.41
CA ARG A 195 1.38 -17.47 -5.59
C ARG A 195 0.20 -17.04 -6.48
N ASP A 196 -1.01 -17.28 -5.99
CA ASP A 196 -2.25 -17.00 -6.72
C ASP A 196 -3.24 -16.27 -5.80
N GLY A 197 -2.98 -14.98 -5.56
CA GLY A 197 -3.83 -14.14 -4.73
C GLY A 197 -3.71 -14.42 -3.22
N ASP A 198 -2.62 -15.01 -2.76
CA ASP A 198 -2.44 -15.36 -1.34
C ASP A 198 -2.51 -14.12 -0.44
N VAL A 199 -3.37 -14.14 0.58
CA VAL A 199 -3.44 -13.08 1.58
C VAL A 199 -2.37 -13.29 2.64
N ILE A 200 -1.48 -12.30 2.80
CA ILE A 200 -0.40 -12.32 3.79
C ILE A 200 -0.61 -11.18 4.78
N ILE A 201 -0.71 -11.52 6.06
CA ILE A 201 -0.83 -10.55 7.15
C ILE A 201 0.55 -10.23 7.68
N ILE A 202 0.97 -8.96 7.55
CA ILE A 202 2.18 -8.47 8.21
C ILE A 202 1.74 -7.81 9.53
N LYS A 203 2.34 -8.22 10.64
CA LYS A 203 2.07 -7.62 11.96
C LYS A 203 2.65 -6.20 12.02
N SER A 204 1.92 -5.29 12.65
CA SER A 204 2.36 -3.92 12.95
C SER A 204 2.97 -3.84 14.33
#